data_7024f176042dec27b6a53620564c2b00
#
_entry.id   7024f176042dec27b6a53620564c2b00
#
_cell.length_a   1.000
_cell.length_b   1.000
_cell.length_c   1.000
_cell.angle_alpha   90.00
_cell.angle_beta   90.00
_cell.angle_gamma   90.00
#
_symmetry.space_group_name_H-M   'P 1'
#
loop_
_entity.id
_entity.type
_entity.pdbx_description
1 polymer ?
#
loop_
_entity_poly.entity_id
_entity_poly.type
_entity_poly.pdbx_seq_one_letter_code
_entity_poly.pdbx_strand_id
1 'polypeptide(L)'
;MEESSRLWWNHLVGRGVKQIVGTLRGPAAALAACAVMSACGVSQDNDQAATTSPAAAEETINPWDLPIEQRPALFDPCAEIPIEAVEQGVGESVEAVEEFSRNDTRDLVSCGWKTREIHFVLLATWKSKDNYLSDPAFVVIDEQADPNGRRILRLTETGDDASRTCTQLYFTSRGTFWASLDLVTALREFKGRRFANACEVLAGAIGPILVYIPEGDYR
;
A
#
# COMPACT_ATOMS: atom_id res chain seq x y z
N MET A 1 16.02 -16.88 19.29
CA MET A 1 15.76 -16.47 17.89
C MET A 1 14.35 -15.87 17.67
N GLU A 2 13.47 -16.02 18.63
CA GLU A 2 12.08 -15.50 18.59
C GLU A 2 11.96 -13.99 18.93
N GLU A 3 12.98 -13.42 19.55
CA GLU A 3 13.01 -12.05 20.06
C GLU A 3 13.22 -11.00 18.95
N SER A 4 13.88 -11.37 17.86
CA SER A 4 14.17 -10.46 16.74
C SER A 4 12.92 -10.11 15.94
N SER A 5 12.01 -11.08 15.75
CA SER A 5 10.73 -10.87 15.00
C SER A 5 9.76 -9.93 15.72
N ARG A 6 9.77 -9.94 17.08
CA ARG A 6 8.91 -9.08 17.90
C ARG A 6 9.35 -7.62 17.92
N LEU A 7 10.65 -7.37 17.82
CA LEU A 7 11.20 -6.01 17.77
C LEU A 7 10.87 -5.34 16.44
N TRP A 8 10.92 -6.06 15.34
CA TRP A 8 10.59 -5.62 13.99
C TRP A 8 9.15 -5.11 13.90
N TRP A 9 8.21 -5.91 14.41
CA TRP A 9 6.80 -5.58 14.38
C TRP A 9 6.42 -4.37 15.25
N ASN A 10 7.01 -4.25 16.43
CA ASN A 10 6.73 -3.15 17.35
C ASN A 10 7.24 -1.80 16.83
N HIS A 11 8.25 -1.77 15.97
CA HIS A 11 8.74 -0.54 15.34
C HIS A 11 7.78 -0.02 14.27
N LEU A 12 7.19 -0.87 13.47
CA LEU A 12 6.21 -0.49 12.43
C LEU A 12 4.92 0.07 13.02
N VAL A 13 4.45 -0.51 14.11
CA VAL A 13 3.14 -0.20 14.70
C VAL A 13 3.23 0.86 15.81
N GLY A 14 4.37 0.95 16.51
CA GLY A 14 4.49 1.72 17.76
C GLY A 14 4.67 3.23 17.60
N ARG A 15 4.93 3.78 16.41
CA ARG A 15 5.20 5.21 16.20
C ARG A 15 4.05 6.01 15.58
N GLY A 16 2.92 5.39 15.26
CA GLY A 16 1.83 6.00 14.48
C GLY A 16 0.80 6.82 15.25
N VAL A 17 0.75 6.83 16.58
CA VAL A 17 -0.33 7.54 17.30
C VAL A 17 0.23 8.30 18.50
N LYS A 18 0.82 9.47 18.27
CA LYS A 18 0.73 10.56 19.24
C LYS A 18 -0.47 11.42 18.88
N GLN A 19 -1.60 11.11 19.48
CA GLN A 19 -2.76 11.99 19.49
C GLN A 19 -2.35 13.34 20.10
N ILE A 20 -2.31 14.36 19.25
CA ILE A 20 -2.30 15.74 19.71
C ILE A 20 -3.75 16.10 20.02
N VAL A 21 -4.15 15.91 21.27
CA VAL A 21 -5.40 16.47 21.80
C VAL A 21 -5.17 17.97 21.99
N GLY A 22 -5.40 18.71 20.94
CA GLY A 22 -5.48 20.18 20.98
C GLY A 22 -6.91 20.61 21.26
N THR A 23 -7.20 20.91 22.52
CA THR A 23 -8.42 21.62 22.90
C THR A 23 -8.37 23.04 22.37
N LEU A 24 -9.19 23.36 21.36
CA LEU A 24 -9.53 24.73 20.99
C LEU A 24 -11.01 24.96 21.28
N ARG A 25 -11.25 25.69 22.39
CA ARG A 25 -12.49 26.40 22.69
C ARG A 25 -12.48 27.74 21.97
N GLY A 26 -13.65 28.12 21.41
CA GLY A 26 -13.89 29.52 21.02
C GLY A 26 -14.97 29.65 19.94
N PRO A 27 -15.71 30.75 19.93
CA PRO A 27 -17.17 30.68 19.97
C PRO A 27 -17.86 31.04 18.64
N ALA A 28 -19.18 30.84 18.69
CA ALA A 28 -20.22 31.19 17.73
C ALA A 28 -20.11 32.59 17.09
N ALA A 29 -20.54 32.71 15.84
CA ALA A 29 -21.59 33.64 15.42
C ALA A 29 -21.77 33.71 13.91
N ALA A 30 -22.99 33.73 13.53
CA ALA A 30 -23.70 34.59 12.60
C ALA A 30 -24.10 34.03 11.23
N LEU A 31 -25.41 33.92 11.15
CA LEU A 31 -26.34 33.85 10.03
C LEU A 31 -26.05 34.84 8.88
N ALA A 32 -26.22 34.39 7.63
CA ALA A 32 -26.74 35.22 6.56
C ALA A 32 -27.48 34.35 5.53
N ALA A 33 -28.79 34.57 5.48
CA ALA A 33 -29.67 34.09 4.44
C ALA A 33 -29.62 35.09 3.23
N CYS A 34 -29.66 34.58 2.01
CA CYS A 34 -30.09 35.33 0.84
C CYS A 34 -30.69 34.37 -0.21
N ALA A 35 -31.81 34.54 -0.43
CA ALA A 35 -33.00 34.62 -1.28
C ALA A 35 -32.75 34.33 -2.77
N VAL A 36 -33.59 33.45 -3.23
CA VAL A 36 -34.32 33.22 -4.49
C VAL A 36 -34.19 34.29 -5.57
N MET A 37 -33.92 33.84 -6.83
CA MET A 37 -34.55 34.42 -8.02
C MET A 37 -34.85 33.30 -9.03
N SER A 38 -36.15 33.04 -9.19
CA SER A 38 -36.73 32.30 -10.30
C SER A 38 -36.70 33.20 -11.57
N ALA A 39 -36.33 32.64 -12.68
CA ALA A 39 -36.66 33.20 -13.99
C ALA A 39 -37.12 32.07 -14.91
N CYS A 40 -38.43 32.06 -15.18
CA CYS A 40 -39.04 31.38 -16.30
C CYS A 40 -38.72 32.14 -17.59
N GLY A 41 -38.32 31.45 -18.64
CA GLY A 41 -38.12 31.97 -19.99
C GLY A 41 -38.44 30.89 -21.02
N VAL A 42 -39.62 30.96 -21.52
CA VAL A 42 -40.27 30.66 -22.81
C VAL A 42 -39.48 29.90 -23.88
N SER A 43 -40.15 28.87 -24.38
CA SER A 43 -39.88 28.02 -25.54
C SER A 43 -39.59 28.79 -26.83
N GLN A 44 -38.61 28.33 -27.59
CA GLN A 44 -38.61 28.44 -29.04
C GLN A 44 -37.99 27.20 -29.66
N ASP A 45 -38.78 26.52 -30.46
CA ASP A 45 -38.35 25.44 -31.35
C ASP A 45 -37.29 25.95 -32.32
N ASN A 46 -36.20 25.26 -32.41
CA ASN A 46 -35.36 25.26 -33.59
C ASN A 46 -34.66 23.92 -33.71
N ASP A 47 -35.04 23.21 -34.75
CA ASP A 47 -34.30 22.05 -35.28
C ASP A 47 -32.87 22.47 -35.58
N GLN A 48 -31.90 21.96 -34.80
CA GLN A 48 -30.52 22.02 -35.19
C GLN A 48 -29.79 20.75 -34.70
N ALA A 49 -29.26 20.07 -35.70
CA ALA A 49 -28.33 18.98 -35.71
C ALA A 49 -27.69 18.64 -34.36
N ALA A 50 -27.86 17.39 -33.95
CA ALA A 50 -27.14 16.78 -32.84
C ALA A 50 -25.63 16.88 -33.09
N THR A 51 -25.01 17.91 -32.57
CA THR A 51 -23.58 17.96 -32.37
C THR A 51 -23.30 17.08 -31.16
N THR A 52 -22.83 15.90 -31.42
CA THR A 52 -22.26 15.02 -30.39
C THR A 52 -21.15 15.79 -29.70
N SER A 53 -21.45 16.37 -28.55
CA SER A 53 -20.41 16.91 -27.65
C SER A 53 -19.46 15.79 -27.32
N PRO A 54 -18.12 15.92 -27.50
CA PRO A 54 -17.22 14.90 -27.01
C PRO A 54 -17.48 14.78 -25.51
N ALA A 55 -17.75 13.55 -25.07
CA ALA A 55 -17.84 13.26 -23.64
C ALA A 55 -16.59 13.86 -23.00
N ALA A 56 -16.78 14.81 -22.09
CA ALA A 56 -15.71 15.34 -21.28
C ALA A 56 -15.07 14.11 -20.62
N ALA A 57 -13.78 13.90 -20.89
CA ALA A 57 -13.04 12.87 -20.17
C ALA A 57 -13.19 13.22 -18.68
N GLU A 58 -13.81 12.35 -17.92
CA GLU A 58 -13.85 12.49 -16.47
C GLU A 58 -12.40 12.61 -16.01
N GLU A 59 -12.03 13.76 -15.49
CA GLU A 59 -10.72 13.95 -14.85
C GLU A 59 -10.64 12.95 -13.71
N THR A 60 -9.83 11.95 -13.88
CA THR A 60 -9.61 10.91 -12.87
C THR A 60 -8.89 11.57 -11.70
N ILE A 61 -9.64 11.87 -10.63
CA ILE A 61 -9.07 12.47 -9.42
C ILE A 61 -8.04 11.49 -8.86
N ASN A 62 -6.81 11.98 -8.63
CA ASN A 62 -5.79 11.17 -8.00
C ASN A 62 -6.18 10.91 -6.52
N PRO A 63 -6.37 9.65 -6.10
CA PRO A 63 -6.79 9.32 -4.75
C PRO A 63 -5.84 9.84 -3.65
N TRP A 64 -4.57 10.03 -3.99
CA TRP A 64 -3.55 10.52 -3.06
C TRP A 64 -3.68 12.00 -2.71
N ASP A 65 -4.35 12.79 -3.58
CA ASP A 65 -4.61 14.20 -3.36
C ASP A 65 -5.86 14.42 -2.49
N LEU A 66 -6.64 13.37 -2.25
CA LEU A 66 -7.83 13.45 -1.40
C LEU A 66 -7.47 13.42 0.09
N PRO A 67 -8.26 14.09 0.94
CA PRO A 67 -8.25 13.86 2.39
C PRO A 67 -8.47 12.37 2.70
N ILE A 68 -7.86 11.87 3.77
CA ILE A 68 -7.86 10.43 4.10
C ILE A 68 -9.27 9.84 4.19
N GLU A 69 -10.24 10.64 4.67
CA GLU A 69 -11.64 10.24 4.83
C GLU A 69 -12.39 10.09 3.49
N GLN A 70 -11.84 10.66 2.42
CA GLN A 70 -12.41 10.64 1.06
C GLN A 70 -11.68 9.66 0.14
N ARG A 71 -10.58 9.08 0.60
CA ARG A 71 -9.85 8.08 -0.15
C ARG A 71 -10.65 6.79 -0.27
N PRO A 72 -10.48 6.03 -1.35
CA PRO A 72 -11.06 4.69 -1.44
C PRO A 72 -10.56 3.81 -0.29
N ALA A 73 -11.25 2.72 -0.01
CA ALA A 73 -10.77 1.73 0.94
C ALA A 73 -9.39 1.21 0.52
N LEU A 74 -8.51 0.99 1.50
CA LEU A 74 -7.23 0.35 1.25
C LEU A 74 -7.42 -0.97 0.49
N PHE A 75 -6.45 -1.32 -0.32
CA PHE A 75 -6.32 -2.67 -0.83
C PHE A 75 -6.18 -3.64 0.35
N ASP A 76 -6.98 -4.69 0.36
CA ASP A 76 -6.89 -5.73 1.39
C ASP A 76 -6.14 -6.95 0.84
N PRO A 77 -4.82 -7.04 1.06
CA PRO A 77 -4.03 -8.15 0.55
C PRO A 77 -4.44 -9.50 1.13
N CYS A 78 -5.09 -9.50 2.31
CA CYS A 78 -5.49 -10.70 3.01
C CYS A 78 -6.78 -11.30 2.46
N ALA A 79 -7.68 -10.44 1.94
CA ALA A 79 -8.95 -10.85 1.36
C ALA A 79 -8.91 -10.96 -0.17
N GLU A 80 -8.09 -10.13 -0.83
CA GLU A 80 -8.10 -10.00 -2.29
C GLU A 80 -7.02 -10.83 -2.99
N ILE A 81 -5.97 -11.27 -2.27
CA ILE A 81 -4.94 -12.17 -2.81
C ILE A 81 -5.25 -13.61 -2.35
N PRO A 82 -5.53 -14.54 -3.27
CA PRO A 82 -5.73 -15.94 -2.92
C PRO A 82 -4.48 -16.54 -2.28
N ILE A 83 -4.67 -17.40 -1.26
CA ILE A 83 -3.54 -18.08 -0.60
C ILE A 83 -2.72 -18.91 -1.60
N GLU A 84 -3.39 -19.46 -2.61
CA GLU A 84 -2.75 -20.25 -3.67
C GLU A 84 -1.72 -19.43 -4.45
N ALA A 85 -1.96 -18.11 -4.65
CA ALA A 85 -0.99 -17.24 -5.29
C ALA A 85 0.24 -17.00 -4.40
N VAL A 86 0.04 -16.90 -3.09
CA VAL A 86 1.14 -16.82 -2.11
C VAL A 86 1.94 -18.11 -2.12
N GLU A 87 1.28 -19.27 -2.00
CA GLU A 87 1.92 -20.59 -2.03
C GLU A 87 2.65 -20.86 -3.34
N GLN A 88 2.08 -20.43 -4.47
CA GLN A 88 2.72 -20.53 -5.76
C GLN A 88 4.01 -19.68 -5.82
N GLY A 89 3.96 -18.47 -5.29
CA GLY A 89 5.11 -17.56 -5.24
C GLY A 89 6.22 -18.09 -4.33
N VAL A 90 5.84 -18.51 -3.13
CA VAL A 90 6.74 -19.15 -2.16
C VAL A 90 7.14 -20.56 -2.65
N GLY A 91 6.26 -21.24 -3.41
CA GLY A 91 6.45 -22.56 -4.03
C GLY A 91 6.37 -23.72 -3.02
N GLU A 92 5.73 -23.50 -1.90
CA GLU A 92 5.35 -24.50 -0.90
C GLU A 92 4.17 -23.96 -0.09
N SER A 93 3.48 -24.84 0.65
CA SER A 93 2.43 -24.42 1.58
C SER A 93 2.99 -23.56 2.68
N VAL A 94 2.23 -22.54 3.06
CA VAL A 94 2.61 -21.55 4.06
C VAL A 94 1.71 -21.65 5.28
N GLU A 95 2.25 -21.34 6.46
CA GLU A 95 1.50 -21.23 7.71
C GLU A 95 1.23 -19.76 8.03
N ALA A 96 -0.04 -19.39 8.26
CA ALA A 96 -0.40 -18.03 8.65
C ALA A 96 0.16 -17.67 10.02
N VAL A 97 0.59 -16.42 10.17
CA VAL A 97 1.16 -15.88 11.43
C VAL A 97 0.24 -14.79 11.93
N GLU A 98 -0.49 -15.04 13.01
CA GLU A 98 -1.49 -14.10 13.57
C GLU A 98 -0.87 -12.76 13.98
N GLU A 99 0.35 -12.77 14.49
CA GLU A 99 1.06 -11.55 14.88
C GLU A 99 1.28 -10.59 13.72
N PHE A 100 1.26 -11.06 12.48
CA PHE A 100 1.38 -10.23 11.28
C PHE A 100 0.03 -9.75 10.74
N SER A 101 -1.07 -10.15 11.40
CA SER A 101 -2.41 -9.79 10.95
C SER A 101 -2.89 -8.49 11.59
N ARG A 102 -3.31 -7.54 10.75
CA ARG A 102 -3.97 -6.29 11.14
C ARG A 102 -5.10 -6.02 10.17
N ASN A 103 -6.19 -5.51 10.69
CA ASN A 103 -7.34 -5.14 9.86
C ASN A 103 -7.91 -3.81 10.33
N ASP A 104 -7.19 -2.73 10.08
CA ASP A 104 -7.73 -1.37 10.11
C ASP A 104 -7.78 -0.84 8.67
N THR A 105 -8.90 -1.03 8.02
CA THR A 105 -9.08 -0.74 6.59
C THR A 105 -8.89 0.72 6.20
N ARG A 106 -8.73 1.62 7.17
CA ARG A 106 -8.41 3.03 6.93
C ARG A 106 -6.93 3.33 7.01
N ASP A 107 -6.22 2.67 7.91
CA ASP A 107 -4.82 3.00 8.20
C ASP A 107 -3.85 1.92 7.74
N LEU A 108 -4.16 0.65 8.02
CA LEU A 108 -3.26 -0.46 7.77
C LEU A 108 -3.98 -1.79 7.73
N VAL A 109 -3.78 -2.54 6.67
CA VAL A 109 -4.20 -3.93 6.56
C VAL A 109 -2.97 -4.78 6.29
N SER A 110 -2.79 -5.86 7.03
CA SER A 110 -1.66 -6.76 6.83
C SER A 110 -1.98 -8.20 7.16
N CYS A 111 -1.29 -9.10 6.51
CA CYS A 111 -1.23 -10.52 6.80
C CYS A 111 0.16 -11.04 6.50
N GLY A 112 0.48 -12.17 7.10
CA GLY A 112 1.78 -12.76 6.87
C GLY A 112 1.79 -14.25 7.12
N TRP A 113 2.79 -14.85 6.57
CA TRP A 113 2.98 -16.29 6.56
C TRP A 113 4.43 -16.62 6.83
N LYS A 114 4.64 -17.86 7.23
CA LYS A 114 5.98 -18.41 7.42
C LYS A 114 6.10 -19.78 6.78
N THR A 115 7.34 -20.11 6.43
CA THR A 115 7.81 -21.47 6.22
C THR A 115 9.00 -21.74 7.15
N ARG A 116 9.73 -22.81 6.94
CA ARG A 116 10.98 -23.05 7.68
C ARG A 116 12.10 -22.09 7.29
N GLU A 117 12.02 -21.51 6.11
CA GLU A 117 13.11 -20.74 5.47
C GLU A 117 12.83 -19.26 5.42
N ILE A 118 11.54 -18.85 5.39
CA ILE A 118 11.15 -17.44 5.24
C ILE A 118 9.99 -17.04 6.15
N HIS A 119 9.97 -15.72 6.45
CA HIS A 119 8.75 -14.99 6.77
C HIS A 119 8.36 -14.14 5.56
N PHE A 120 7.08 -14.11 5.23
CA PHE A 120 6.55 -13.34 4.11
C PHE A 120 5.34 -12.54 4.58
N VAL A 121 5.38 -11.22 4.39
CA VAL A 121 4.34 -10.30 4.87
C VAL A 121 3.84 -9.45 3.71
N LEU A 122 2.53 -9.33 3.60
CA LEU A 122 1.85 -8.38 2.73
C LEU A 122 1.12 -7.34 3.58
N LEU A 123 1.19 -6.09 3.15
CA LEU A 123 0.61 -4.98 3.89
C LEU A 123 0.12 -3.91 2.91
N ALA A 124 -0.94 -3.20 3.28
CA ALA A 124 -1.38 -1.99 2.61
C ALA A 124 -1.55 -0.83 3.60
N THR A 125 -1.17 0.37 3.17
CA THR A 125 -1.27 1.60 3.96
C THR A 125 -1.35 2.83 3.06
N TRP A 126 -1.81 3.98 3.60
CA TRP A 126 -1.77 5.27 2.90
C TRP A 126 -0.47 6.06 3.12
N LYS A 127 0.60 5.41 3.58
CA LYS A 127 1.93 6.05 3.69
C LYS A 127 2.52 6.26 2.29
N SER A 128 2.84 7.52 1.96
CA SER A 128 3.35 7.91 0.63
C SER A 128 4.83 7.54 0.44
N LYS A 129 5.31 7.61 -0.80
CA LYS A 129 6.71 7.43 -1.14
C LYS A 129 7.62 8.37 -0.33
N ASP A 130 7.27 9.66 -0.29
CA ASP A 130 8.06 10.66 0.44
C ASP A 130 8.12 10.35 1.94
N ASN A 131 7.05 9.81 2.51
CA ASN A 131 7.05 9.36 3.90
C ASN A 131 8.02 8.21 4.13
N TYR A 132 8.17 7.26 3.20
CA TYR A 132 9.18 6.20 3.31
C TYR A 132 10.59 6.72 3.12
N LEU A 133 10.81 7.61 2.14
CA LEU A 133 12.13 8.19 1.87
C LEU A 133 12.64 9.08 3.00
N SER A 134 11.73 9.73 3.74
CA SER A 134 12.07 10.61 4.87
C SER A 134 12.11 9.91 6.23
N ASP A 135 11.62 8.66 6.31
CA ASP A 135 11.56 7.90 7.56
C ASP A 135 12.92 7.23 7.85
N PRO A 136 13.61 7.62 8.95
CA PRO A 136 14.90 7.05 9.31
C PRO A 136 14.83 5.58 9.71
N ALA A 137 13.63 5.01 9.85
CA ALA A 137 13.45 3.58 10.10
C ALA A 137 13.76 2.71 8.86
N PHE A 138 13.92 3.33 7.68
CA PHE A 138 14.17 2.60 6.44
C PHE A 138 15.47 3.03 5.76
N VAL A 139 16.09 2.06 5.10
CA VAL A 139 17.23 2.26 4.20
C VAL A 139 16.79 1.86 2.79
N VAL A 140 16.85 2.80 1.86
CA VAL A 140 16.56 2.54 0.45
C VAL A 140 17.66 1.70 -0.16
N ILE A 141 17.29 0.58 -0.78
CA ILE A 141 18.20 -0.28 -1.54
C ILE A 141 18.32 0.27 -2.97
N ASP A 142 17.20 0.40 -3.66
CA ASP A 142 17.11 0.98 -5.01
C ASP A 142 15.66 1.26 -5.41
N GLU A 143 15.51 1.80 -6.60
CA GLU A 143 14.23 1.94 -7.31
C GLU A 143 14.37 1.29 -8.69
N GLN A 144 13.44 0.40 -9.05
CA GLN A 144 13.47 -0.29 -10.34
C GLN A 144 12.05 -0.49 -10.89
N ALA A 145 11.95 -1.02 -12.11
CA ALA A 145 10.67 -1.44 -12.68
C ALA A 145 10.45 -2.94 -12.44
N ASP A 146 9.19 -3.32 -12.16
CA ASP A 146 8.76 -4.71 -12.18
C ASP A 146 8.66 -5.24 -13.63
N PRO A 147 8.41 -6.53 -13.83
CA PRO A 147 8.27 -7.09 -15.20
C PRO A 147 7.14 -6.45 -16.02
N ASN A 148 6.16 -5.80 -15.39
CA ASN A 148 5.05 -5.10 -16.05
C ASN A 148 5.37 -3.60 -16.26
N GLY A 149 6.57 -3.15 -15.92
CA GLY A 149 7.01 -1.77 -16.05
C GLY A 149 6.57 -0.84 -14.93
N ARG A 150 5.91 -1.35 -13.86
CA ARG A 150 5.56 -0.53 -12.69
C ARG A 150 6.81 -0.24 -11.86
N ARG A 151 6.90 0.98 -11.39
CA ARG A 151 8.02 1.37 -10.53
C ARG A 151 7.83 0.82 -9.12
N ILE A 152 8.89 0.22 -8.61
CA ILE A 152 8.96 -0.31 -7.25
C ILE A 152 10.09 0.36 -6.50
N LEU A 153 9.85 0.69 -5.25
CA LEU A 153 10.87 1.13 -4.30
C LEU A 153 11.25 -0.07 -3.44
N ARG A 154 12.55 -0.44 -3.43
CA ARG A 154 13.04 -1.49 -2.54
C ARG A 154 13.77 -0.88 -1.36
N LEU A 155 13.47 -1.41 -0.20
CA LEU A 155 14.06 -0.95 1.05
C LEU A 155 14.24 -2.10 2.05
N THR A 156 14.98 -1.82 3.09
CA THR A 156 15.10 -2.65 4.29
C THR A 156 14.95 -1.77 5.52
N GLU A 157 14.68 -2.33 6.68
CA GLU A 157 14.66 -1.55 7.92
C GLU A 157 16.08 -1.22 8.40
N THR A 158 16.20 -0.08 9.05
CA THR A 158 17.47 0.35 9.63
C THR A 158 17.88 -0.61 10.75
N GLY A 159 19.03 -1.21 10.59
CA GLY A 159 19.57 -2.20 11.53
C GLY A 159 19.35 -3.65 11.10
N ASP A 160 18.55 -3.87 10.07
CA ASP A 160 18.38 -5.20 9.49
C ASP A 160 19.53 -5.55 8.55
N ASP A 161 19.76 -6.85 8.38
CA ASP A 161 20.69 -7.36 7.38
C ASP A 161 20.04 -7.33 5.99
N ALA A 162 20.38 -6.32 5.19
CA ALA A 162 19.87 -6.16 3.81
C ALA A 162 20.13 -7.38 2.91
N SER A 163 21.01 -8.31 3.30
CA SER A 163 21.16 -9.57 2.59
C SER A 163 20.07 -10.58 2.91
N ARG A 164 19.36 -10.40 4.04
CA ARG A 164 18.35 -11.32 4.56
C ARG A 164 16.94 -10.76 4.50
N THR A 165 16.77 -9.45 4.54
CA THR A 165 15.48 -8.77 4.51
C THR A 165 15.34 -7.93 3.26
N CYS A 166 14.16 -7.94 2.66
CA CYS A 166 13.84 -7.07 1.54
C CYS A 166 12.36 -6.75 1.54
N THR A 167 12.07 -5.48 1.29
CA THR A 167 10.72 -4.98 1.11
C THR A 167 10.60 -4.32 -0.25
N GLN A 168 9.48 -4.59 -0.95
CA GLN A 168 9.09 -3.96 -2.20
C GLN A 168 7.79 -3.19 -2.01
N LEU A 169 7.79 -1.92 -2.41
CA LEU A 169 6.65 -1.02 -2.32
C LEU A 169 6.11 -0.71 -3.71
N TYR A 170 4.78 -0.82 -3.85
CA TYR A 170 4.01 -0.44 -5.03
C TYR A 170 3.02 0.66 -4.63
N PHE A 171 3.09 1.81 -5.29
CA PHE A 171 2.21 2.95 -5.00
C PHE A 171 1.00 2.88 -5.93
N THR A 172 -0.13 2.43 -5.40
CA THR A 172 -1.32 2.09 -6.17
C THR A 172 -2.47 3.09 -5.99
N SER A 173 -3.54 2.93 -6.76
CA SER A 173 -4.77 3.71 -6.58
C SER A 173 -5.49 3.45 -5.26
N ARG A 174 -5.12 2.37 -4.54
CA ARG A 174 -5.73 1.97 -3.26
C ARG A 174 -4.70 1.86 -2.13
N GLY A 175 -3.72 2.77 -2.14
CA GLY A 175 -2.67 2.85 -1.13
C GLY A 175 -1.34 2.26 -1.59
N THR A 176 -0.35 2.30 -0.72
CA THR A 176 0.93 1.62 -0.90
C THR A 176 0.76 0.15 -0.53
N PHE A 177 0.96 -0.71 -1.51
CA PHE A 177 1.10 -2.14 -1.27
C PHE A 177 2.57 -2.45 -0.95
N TRP A 178 2.77 -3.20 0.10
CA TRP A 178 4.06 -3.60 0.63
C TRP A 178 4.15 -5.13 0.62
N ALA A 179 5.21 -5.67 0.03
CA ALA A 179 5.59 -7.07 0.16
C ALA A 179 6.96 -7.16 0.80
N SER A 180 7.08 -7.87 1.91
CA SER A 180 8.32 -8.06 2.63
C SER A 180 8.65 -9.54 2.80
N LEU A 181 9.94 -9.86 2.70
CA LEU A 181 10.46 -11.19 2.89
C LEU A 181 11.71 -11.14 3.78
N ASP A 182 11.73 -12.00 4.80
CA ASP A 182 12.88 -12.24 5.65
C ASP A 182 13.32 -13.71 5.54
N LEU A 183 14.61 -13.90 5.23
CA LEU A 183 15.26 -15.21 5.23
C LEU A 183 15.62 -15.62 6.67
N VAL A 184 14.96 -16.64 7.17
CA VAL A 184 15.20 -17.15 8.55
C VAL A 184 16.64 -17.63 8.72
N THR A 185 17.25 -18.17 7.67
CA THR A 185 18.61 -18.74 7.74
C THR A 185 19.68 -17.68 7.41
N ALA A 186 20.75 -17.66 8.19
CA ALA A 186 21.91 -16.80 7.92
C ALA A 186 22.66 -17.19 6.63
N LEU A 187 22.41 -18.36 6.07
CA LEU A 187 23.08 -18.86 4.88
C LEU A 187 22.53 -18.27 3.58
N ARG A 188 21.45 -17.49 3.64
CA ARG A 188 20.75 -16.93 2.46
C ARG A 188 20.34 -18.01 1.46
N GLU A 189 19.92 -19.15 2.00
CA GLU A 189 19.42 -20.28 1.23
C GLU A 189 17.90 -20.30 1.28
N PHE A 190 17.32 -20.53 0.11
CA PHE A 190 15.90 -20.76 -0.05
C PHE A 190 15.71 -21.88 -1.07
N LYS A 191 15.01 -22.93 -0.68
CA LYS A 191 14.79 -24.15 -1.47
C LYS A 191 16.10 -24.77 -1.98
N GLY A 192 17.07 -24.87 -1.10
CA GLY A 192 18.38 -25.46 -1.42
C GLY A 192 19.21 -24.65 -2.43
N ARG A 193 18.79 -23.43 -2.76
CA ARG A 193 19.55 -22.52 -3.62
C ARG A 193 20.04 -21.33 -2.80
N ARG A 194 21.25 -20.92 -3.09
CA ARG A 194 21.83 -19.72 -2.49
C ARG A 194 21.50 -18.50 -3.32
N PHE A 195 21.10 -17.41 -2.67
CA PHE A 195 20.78 -16.12 -3.27
C PHE A 195 21.77 -15.05 -2.82
N ALA A 196 21.95 -14.01 -3.62
CA ALA A 196 22.80 -12.89 -3.25
C ALA A 196 22.16 -12.10 -2.09
N ASN A 197 20.84 -11.92 -2.12
CA ASN A 197 20.07 -11.24 -1.09
C ASN A 197 18.59 -11.66 -1.12
N ALA A 198 17.84 -11.25 -0.11
CA ALA A 198 16.39 -11.53 0.00
C ALA A 198 15.56 -10.90 -1.12
N CYS A 199 16.02 -9.81 -1.75
CA CYS A 199 15.28 -9.18 -2.84
C CYS A 199 15.18 -10.08 -4.09
N GLU A 200 16.17 -10.94 -4.34
CA GLU A 200 16.08 -11.93 -5.43
C GLU A 200 15.01 -12.98 -5.16
N VAL A 201 14.89 -13.42 -3.89
CA VAL A 201 13.85 -14.36 -3.48
C VAL A 201 12.48 -13.71 -3.56
N LEU A 202 12.36 -12.48 -3.04
CA LEU A 202 11.11 -11.71 -3.04
C LEU A 202 10.61 -11.44 -4.47
N ALA A 203 11.52 -11.09 -5.39
CA ALA A 203 11.15 -10.86 -6.80
C ALA A 203 10.53 -12.10 -7.46
N GLY A 204 10.99 -13.30 -7.09
CA GLY A 204 10.36 -14.55 -7.52
C GLY A 204 9.03 -14.81 -6.83
N ALA A 205 8.98 -14.63 -5.50
CA ALA A 205 7.81 -14.92 -4.69
C ALA A 205 6.62 -14.02 -5.01
N ILE A 206 6.85 -12.75 -5.38
CA ILE A 206 5.78 -11.81 -5.68
C ILE A 206 5.15 -12.01 -7.07
N GLY A 207 5.81 -12.70 -7.98
CA GLY A 207 5.36 -12.86 -9.37
C GLY A 207 3.89 -13.26 -9.52
N PRO A 208 3.42 -14.36 -8.91
CA PRO A 208 2.02 -14.78 -8.98
C PRO A 208 1.03 -13.80 -8.31
N ILE A 209 1.53 -12.92 -7.45
CA ILE A 209 0.72 -11.95 -6.68
C ILE A 209 0.48 -10.67 -7.49
N LEU A 210 1.38 -10.31 -8.41
CA LEU A 210 1.36 -9.04 -9.15
C LEU A 210 0.04 -8.75 -9.87
N VAL A 211 -0.68 -9.78 -10.30
CA VAL A 211 -1.95 -9.63 -11.04
C VAL A 211 -3.11 -9.16 -10.16
N TYR A 212 -2.97 -9.30 -8.85
CA TYR A 212 -3.98 -8.87 -7.86
C TYR A 212 -3.72 -7.46 -7.31
N ILE A 213 -2.50 -6.95 -7.49
CA ILE A 213 -2.14 -5.62 -6.98
C ILE A 213 -2.86 -4.55 -7.81
N PRO A 214 -3.59 -3.61 -7.18
CA PRO A 214 -4.29 -2.55 -7.88
C PRO A 214 -3.36 -1.76 -8.82
N GLU A 215 -3.93 -1.25 -9.90
CA GLU A 215 -3.19 -0.41 -10.84
C GLU A 215 -2.81 0.93 -10.25
N GLY A 216 -1.86 1.59 -10.87
CA GLY A 216 -1.35 2.90 -10.54
C GLY A 216 0.17 2.89 -10.36
N ASP A 217 0.77 4.04 -10.58
CA ASP A 217 2.18 4.36 -10.30
C ASP A 217 2.18 5.77 -9.71
N TYR A 218 1.64 5.89 -8.49
CA TYR A 218 1.49 7.15 -7.78
C TYR A 218 2.79 7.48 -7.03
N ARG A 219 3.27 8.68 -7.22
CA ARG A 219 4.56 9.16 -6.69
C ARG A 219 4.36 10.12 -5.54
#